data_9bf5e92f0e883036e47d61dc0fdf0661
#
_entry.id   9bf5e92f0e883036e47d61dc0fdf0661
#
_cell.length_a   1.000
_cell.length_b   1.000
_cell.length_c   1.000
_cell.angle_alpha   90.00
_cell.angle_beta   90.00
_cell.angle_gamma   90.00
#
_symmetry.space_group_name_H-M   'P 1'
#
loop_
_entity.id
_entity.type
_entity.pdbx_description
1 polymer ?
#
loop_
_entity_poly.entity_id
_entity_poly.type
_entity_poly.pdbx_seq_one_letter_code
_entity_poly.pdbx_strand_id
1 'polypeptide(L)'
;MCIRDSPISAYRDEYMQGRYTYANYLAGSGEDKYNTTSGLIYNSLEGHNPYRTLYEELNKLDRDRFFGNVSIDFTILPELTFTLRGGFDANIEWRSQQKPFMSLDNRYGMYREKTIRRYDYNSDFLLKYNKLWDRFGVTAAFGGSVLRNKYYSTTITASQLSSEGPGMYSFANAAVALDTSPYRSNRQTNSLYGLSLI
;
A
#
# COMPACT_ATOMS: atom_id res chain seq x y z
N MET A 1 4.00 23.38 -25.92
CA MET A 1 2.57 23.73 -25.80
C MET A 1 2.13 23.29 -24.41
N CYS A 2 1.77 24.23 -23.57
CA CYS A 2 1.40 23.92 -22.18
C CYS A 2 0.00 23.29 -22.12
N ILE A 3 -0.22 22.30 -21.27
CA ILE A 3 -1.56 21.71 -20.99
C ILE A 3 -2.61 22.80 -20.67
N ARG A 4 -2.18 23.99 -20.26
CA ARG A 4 -3.04 25.13 -19.96
C ARG A 4 -3.80 25.70 -21.18
N ASP A 5 -3.30 25.47 -22.40
CA ASP A 5 -3.84 26.12 -23.60
C ASP A 5 -4.80 25.22 -24.36
N SER A 6 -4.96 23.97 -23.95
CA SER A 6 -5.85 23.03 -24.63
C SER A 6 -7.09 22.74 -23.76
N PRO A 7 -8.30 22.87 -24.35
CA PRO A 7 -9.52 22.57 -23.60
C PRO A 7 -9.57 21.09 -23.26
N ILE A 8 -9.97 20.80 -22.02
CA ILE A 8 -10.03 19.42 -21.49
C ILE A 8 -10.91 18.49 -22.33
N SER A 9 -11.91 19.06 -23.02
CA SER A 9 -12.75 18.35 -23.98
C SER A 9 -11.97 17.77 -25.16
N ALA A 10 -10.94 18.45 -25.62
CA ALA A 10 -10.12 17.95 -26.72
C ALA A 10 -9.30 16.72 -26.32
N TYR A 11 -8.80 16.66 -25.09
CA TYR A 11 -8.14 15.46 -24.56
C TYR A 11 -9.10 14.26 -24.44
N ARG A 12 -10.36 14.53 -24.04
CA ARG A 12 -11.41 13.50 -24.01
C ARG A 12 -11.69 12.96 -25.40
N ASP A 13 -11.88 13.84 -26.36
CA ASP A 13 -12.23 13.47 -27.73
C ASP A 13 -11.10 12.66 -28.39
N GLU A 14 -9.84 13.02 -28.15
CA GLU A 14 -8.68 12.26 -28.57
C GLU A 14 -8.66 10.86 -27.95
N TYR A 15 -8.94 10.75 -26.64
CA TYR A 15 -9.03 9.48 -25.95
C TYR A 15 -10.15 8.61 -26.51
N MET A 16 -11.35 9.15 -26.67
CA MET A 16 -12.52 8.45 -27.20
C MET A 16 -12.34 7.98 -28.63
N GLN A 17 -11.52 8.67 -29.43
CA GLN A 17 -11.18 8.27 -30.80
C GLN A 17 -10.09 7.18 -30.88
N GLY A 18 -9.61 6.70 -29.73
CA GLY A 18 -8.60 5.64 -29.68
C GLY A 18 -7.24 6.04 -30.26
N ARG A 19 -6.94 7.34 -30.34
CA ARG A 19 -5.68 7.85 -30.94
C ARG A 19 -4.44 7.53 -30.08
N TYR A 20 -4.63 7.01 -28.89
CA TYR A 20 -3.58 6.56 -27.97
C TYR A 20 -3.33 5.07 -28.02
N THR A 21 -3.92 4.36 -28.97
CA THR A 21 -3.67 2.92 -29.13
C THR A 21 -2.31 2.66 -29.76
N TYR A 22 -1.74 1.51 -29.44
CA TYR A 22 -0.47 1.08 -30.03
C TYR A 22 -0.51 1.03 -31.58
N ALA A 23 -1.65 0.65 -32.15
CA ALA A 23 -1.85 0.65 -33.58
C ALA A 23 -1.69 2.05 -34.21
N ASN A 24 -2.24 3.06 -33.59
CA ASN A 24 -2.09 4.45 -34.05
C ASN A 24 -0.65 4.96 -33.87
N TYR A 25 0.04 4.50 -32.85
CA TYR A 25 1.45 4.77 -32.67
C TYR A 25 2.31 4.18 -33.78
N LEU A 26 2.05 2.94 -34.19
CA LEU A 26 2.79 2.28 -35.28
C LEU A 26 2.45 2.86 -36.66
N ALA A 27 1.24 3.38 -36.83
CA ALA A 27 0.81 3.99 -38.09
C ALA A 27 1.47 5.36 -38.37
N GLY A 28 1.98 6.05 -37.32
CA GLY A 28 2.72 7.27 -37.47
C GLY A 28 4.10 7.04 -38.09
N SER A 29 4.50 7.84 -39.04
CA SER A 29 5.81 7.78 -39.70
C SER A 29 6.78 8.80 -39.11
N GLY A 30 7.97 8.32 -38.68
CA GLY A 30 9.06 9.19 -38.26
C GLY A 30 8.79 10.06 -37.03
N GLU A 31 9.16 11.32 -37.08
CA GLU A 31 9.00 12.28 -35.98
C GLU A 31 7.54 12.61 -35.68
N ASP A 32 6.64 12.42 -36.63
CA ASP A 32 5.21 12.66 -36.47
C ASP A 32 4.46 11.61 -35.61
N LYS A 33 5.13 10.55 -35.22
CA LYS A 33 4.54 9.53 -34.33
C LYS A 33 4.01 10.10 -33.02
N TYR A 34 4.56 11.19 -32.57
CA TYR A 34 4.23 11.83 -31.31
C TYR A 34 3.51 13.16 -31.51
N ASN A 35 3.44 13.66 -32.74
CA ASN A 35 2.94 14.96 -33.05
C ASN A 35 1.80 14.81 -34.07
N THR A 36 0.61 14.61 -33.57
CA THR A 36 -0.55 14.73 -34.45
C THR A 36 -0.93 16.17 -34.61
N THR A 37 -1.68 16.46 -35.67
CA THR A 37 -2.15 17.77 -36.04
C THR A 37 -2.83 18.56 -34.92
N SER A 38 -3.29 17.89 -33.87
CA SER A 38 -3.92 18.54 -32.71
C SER A 38 -2.94 18.90 -31.59
N GLY A 39 -1.70 18.41 -31.63
CA GLY A 39 -0.72 18.60 -30.55
C GLY A 39 -1.10 18.01 -29.19
N LEU A 40 -2.19 17.25 -29.14
CA LEU A 40 -2.77 16.70 -27.91
C LEU A 40 -2.39 15.24 -27.69
N ILE A 41 -1.83 14.61 -28.68
CA ILE A 41 -1.41 13.23 -28.58
C ILE A 41 -0.05 13.18 -27.92
N TYR A 42 0.02 12.30 -26.99
CA TYR A 42 1.21 11.84 -26.33
C TYR A 42 2.49 12.53 -26.79
N ASN A 43 2.77 13.67 -26.23
CA ASN A 43 4.07 14.30 -26.30
C ASN A 43 4.86 13.83 -25.07
N SER A 44 5.94 13.11 -25.31
CA SER A 44 6.83 12.64 -24.25
C SER A 44 7.37 13.75 -23.34
N LEU A 45 7.34 14.98 -23.79
CA LEU A 45 7.81 16.16 -23.05
C LEU A 45 6.71 16.82 -22.21
N GLU A 46 5.43 16.56 -22.48
CA GLU A 46 4.30 17.27 -21.86
C GLU A 46 3.42 16.39 -20.96
N GLY A 47 3.69 15.10 -20.85
CA GLY A 47 2.97 14.18 -19.98
C GLY A 47 1.85 13.39 -20.65
N HIS A 48 1.13 12.61 -19.87
CA HIS A 48 0.05 11.75 -20.34
C HIS A 48 -1.24 12.52 -20.58
N ASN A 49 -2.05 12.03 -21.54
CA ASN A 49 -3.44 12.44 -21.61
C ASN A 49 -4.14 12.11 -20.27
N PRO A 50 -4.76 13.11 -19.61
CA PRO A 50 -5.37 12.93 -18.29
C PRO A 50 -6.50 11.87 -18.29
N TYR A 51 -7.22 11.71 -19.38
CA TYR A 51 -8.25 10.68 -19.53
C TYR A 51 -7.64 9.28 -19.58
N ARG A 52 -6.52 9.13 -20.27
CA ARG A 52 -5.78 7.86 -20.31
C ARG A 52 -5.28 7.47 -18.92
N THR A 53 -4.69 8.41 -18.21
CA THR A 53 -4.24 8.17 -16.84
C THR A 53 -5.41 7.79 -15.94
N LEU A 54 -6.57 8.43 -16.07
CA LEU A 54 -7.75 8.16 -15.26
C LEU A 54 -8.38 6.79 -15.54
N TYR A 55 -8.43 6.36 -16.79
CA TYR A 55 -9.17 5.16 -17.20
C TYR A 55 -8.29 3.93 -17.45
N GLU A 56 -7.03 4.11 -17.78
CA GLU A 56 -6.14 3.02 -18.16
C GLU A 56 -5.00 2.77 -17.16
N GLU A 57 -4.46 3.82 -16.51
CA GLU A 57 -3.43 3.67 -15.48
C GLU A 57 -4.06 3.46 -14.10
N LEU A 58 -4.62 2.26 -13.88
CA LEU A 58 -5.40 1.99 -12.68
C LEU A 58 -4.53 1.42 -11.56
N ASN A 59 -4.69 2.00 -10.38
CA ASN A 59 -4.19 1.48 -9.13
C ASN A 59 -5.37 1.01 -8.28
N LYS A 60 -5.40 -0.28 -7.96
CA LYS A 60 -6.43 -0.86 -7.10
C LYS A 60 -5.81 -1.25 -5.78
N LEU A 61 -6.56 -1.04 -4.71
CA LEU A 61 -6.22 -1.43 -3.35
C LEU A 61 -7.40 -2.17 -2.76
N ASP A 62 -7.14 -3.36 -2.23
CA ASP A 62 -8.06 -4.12 -1.39
C ASP A 62 -7.38 -4.39 -0.05
N ARG A 63 -8.09 -4.14 1.06
CA ARG A 63 -7.53 -4.24 2.40
C ARG A 63 -8.51 -4.80 3.38
N ASP A 64 -8.12 -5.93 3.98
CA ASP A 64 -8.80 -6.53 5.11
C ASP A 64 -8.02 -6.27 6.39
N ARG A 65 -8.71 -5.81 7.43
CA ARG A 65 -8.13 -5.58 8.75
C ARG A 65 -8.97 -6.23 9.82
N PHE A 66 -8.31 -7.02 10.63
CA PHE A 66 -8.88 -7.63 11.82
C PHE A 66 -8.08 -7.20 13.04
N PHE A 67 -8.74 -6.63 14.05
CA PHE A 67 -8.09 -6.20 15.27
C PHE A 67 -8.97 -6.45 16.48
N GLY A 68 -8.33 -6.63 17.63
CA GLY A 68 -9.03 -6.82 18.88
C GLY A 68 -8.06 -6.76 20.06
N ASN A 69 -8.63 -6.55 21.24
CA ASN A 69 -7.91 -6.59 22.51
C ASN A 69 -8.73 -7.29 23.57
N VAL A 70 -8.04 -7.83 24.54
CA VAL A 70 -8.62 -8.43 25.75
C VAL A 70 -7.83 -7.94 26.96
N SER A 71 -8.53 -7.62 28.04
CA SER A 71 -7.95 -7.29 29.34
C SER A 71 -8.62 -8.12 30.42
N ILE A 72 -7.80 -8.66 31.31
CA ILE A 72 -8.25 -9.47 32.47
C ILE A 72 -7.60 -8.86 33.70
N ASP A 73 -8.40 -8.48 34.65
CA ASP A 73 -7.97 -7.95 35.94
C ASP A 73 -8.22 -8.98 37.03
N PHE A 74 -7.16 -9.32 37.78
CA PHE A 74 -7.21 -10.23 38.94
C PHE A 74 -6.94 -9.42 40.20
N THR A 75 -7.93 -9.31 41.06
CA THR A 75 -7.75 -8.75 42.40
C THR A 75 -7.23 -9.86 43.33
N ILE A 76 -5.91 -9.83 43.59
CA ILE A 76 -5.25 -10.84 44.44
C ILE A 76 -5.50 -10.52 45.91
N LEU A 77 -5.40 -9.24 46.26
CA LEU A 77 -5.73 -8.66 47.57
C LEU A 77 -6.48 -7.34 47.35
N PRO A 78 -7.20 -6.82 48.33
CA PRO A 78 -7.86 -5.51 48.19
C PRO A 78 -6.93 -4.39 47.72
N GLU A 79 -5.65 -4.47 48.09
CA GLU A 79 -4.60 -3.50 47.71
C GLU A 79 -3.77 -3.93 46.49
N LEU A 80 -3.90 -5.17 46.00
CA LEU A 80 -3.02 -5.74 44.99
C LEU A 80 -3.83 -6.22 43.76
N THR A 81 -3.67 -5.58 42.65
CA THR A 81 -4.31 -5.93 41.38
C THR A 81 -3.27 -6.33 40.34
N PHE A 82 -3.51 -7.44 39.67
CA PHE A 82 -2.73 -7.91 38.54
C PHE A 82 -3.59 -7.80 37.26
N THR A 83 -3.12 -7.02 36.28
CA THR A 83 -3.77 -6.85 34.98
C THR A 83 -2.94 -7.54 33.91
N LEU A 84 -3.60 -8.35 33.09
CA LEU A 84 -3.03 -8.95 31.89
C LEU A 84 -3.79 -8.42 30.67
N ARG A 85 -3.08 -7.88 29.70
CA ARG A 85 -3.67 -7.35 28.45
C ARG A 85 -3.03 -8.01 27.24
N GLY A 86 -3.85 -8.33 26.27
CA GLY A 86 -3.42 -8.85 24.98
C GLY A 86 -4.11 -8.11 23.85
N GLY A 87 -3.36 -7.74 22.82
CA GLY A 87 -3.86 -7.11 21.61
C GLY A 87 -3.33 -7.80 20.37
N PHE A 88 -4.14 -7.79 19.35
CA PHE A 88 -3.83 -8.34 18.04
C PHE A 88 -4.35 -7.41 16.94
N ASP A 89 -3.53 -7.13 15.94
CA ASP A 89 -3.91 -6.39 14.75
C ASP A 89 -3.32 -7.09 13.52
N ALA A 90 -4.19 -7.54 12.62
CA ALA A 90 -3.82 -8.15 11.36
C ALA A 90 -4.31 -7.30 10.21
N ASN A 91 -3.42 -6.97 9.30
CA ASN A 91 -3.72 -6.21 8.10
C ASN A 91 -3.20 -6.98 6.89
N ILE A 92 -4.12 -7.36 6.01
CA ILE A 92 -3.82 -8.02 4.73
C ILE A 92 -4.23 -7.07 3.63
N GLU A 93 -3.30 -6.76 2.75
CA GLU A 93 -3.49 -5.77 1.70
C GLU A 93 -3.03 -6.34 0.37
N TRP A 94 -3.88 -6.23 -0.61
CA TRP A 94 -3.57 -6.53 -1.99
C TRP A 94 -3.64 -5.26 -2.81
N ARG A 95 -2.63 -5.02 -3.61
CA ARG A 95 -2.53 -3.89 -4.52
C ARG A 95 -2.24 -4.39 -5.92
N SER A 96 -2.95 -3.85 -6.91
CA SER A 96 -2.55 -4.00 -8.30
C SER A 96 -2.29 -2.64 -8.93
N GLN A 97 -1.35 -2.61 -9.83
CA GLN A 97 -0.99 -1.45 -10.63
C GLN A 97 -0.84 -1.87 -12.07
N GLN A 98 -1.47 -1.13 -12.96
CA GLN A 98 -1.36 -1.37 -14.39
C GLN A 98 -0.97 -0.08 -15.12
N LYS A 99 -0.16 -0.26 -16.16
CA LYS A 99 0.18 0.79 -17.10
C LYS A 99 -0.03 0.28 -18.51
N PRO A 100 -0.73 1.03 -19.36
CA PRO A 100 -1.01 0.61 -20.73
C PRO A 100 0.25 0.69 -21.60
N PHE A 101 0.17 0.06 -22.76
CA PHE A 101 1.18 0.24 -23.81
C PHE A 101 1.34 1.72 -24.15
N MET A 102 2.56 2.13 -24.51
CA MET A 102 2.90 3.50 -24.82
C MET A 102 2.66 4.50 -23.68
N SER A 103 2.71 4.00 -22.46
CA SER A 103 2.80 4.86 -21.27
C SER A 103 4.19 5.50 -21.20
N LEU A 104 4.29 6.71 -20.61
CA LEU A 104 5.52 7.51 -20.56
C LEU A 104 6.71 6.70 -20.01
N ASP A 105 6.46 5.97 -18.92
CA ASP A 105 7.49 5.19 -18.22
C ASP A 105 7.58 3.75 -18.72
N ASN A 106 6.56 3.26 -19.46
CA ASN A 106 6.46 1.86 -19.86
C ASN A 106 5.89 1.71 -21.28
N ARG A 107 6.78 1.69 -22.23
CA ARG A 107 6.42 1.58 -23.65
C ARG A 107 5.65 0.30 -23.99
N TYR A 108 5.95 -0.80 -23.31
CA TYR A 108 5.36 -2.11 -23.56
C TYR A 108 4.27 -2.49 -22.56
N GLY A 109 3.78 -1.50 -21.80
CA GLY A 109 2.84 -1.77 -20.73
C GLY A 109 3.47 -2.47 -19.54
N MET A 110 2.79 -2.44 -18.41
CA MET A 110 3.23 -3.07 -17.17
C MET A 110 2.04 -3.57 -16.36
N TYR A 111 2.23 -4.71 -15.70
CA TYR A 111 1.33 -5.16 -14.66
C TYR A 111 2.09 -5.56 -13.41
N ARG A 112 1.65 -5.06 -12.25
CA ARG A 112 2.28 -5.32 -10.96
C ARG A 112 1.24 -5.67 -9.92
N GLU A 113 1.51 -6.69 -9.12
CA GLU A 113 0.78 -6.96 -7.90
C GLU A 113 1.70 -6.90 -6.69
N LYS A 114 1.16 -6.40 -5.58
CA LYS A 114 1.83 -6.39 -4.29
C LYS A 114 0.89 -6.88 -3.21
N THR A 115 1.27 -7.96 -2.56
CA THR A 115 0.60 -8.46 -1.36
C THR A 115 1.39 -8.06 -0.13
N ILE A 116 0.72 -7.46 0.86
CA ILE A 116 1.30 -7.06 2.13
C ILE A 116 0.51 -7.75 3.24
N ARG A 117 1.23 -8.36 4.19
CA ARG A 117 0.66 -8.94 5.41
C ARG A 117 1.40 -8.36 6.60
N ARG A 118 0.68 -7.70 7.49
CA ARG A 118 1.21 -7.16 8.74
C ARG A 118 0.45 -7.76 9.90
N TYR A 119 1.19 -8.22 10.89
CA TYR A 119 0.65 -8.76 12.13
C TYR A 119 1.36 -8.09 13.30
N ASP A 120 0.58 -7.43 14.15
CA ASP A 120 1.05 -6.78 15.36
C ASP A 120 0.42 -7.50 16.57
N TYR A 121 1.26 -8.05 17.43
CA TYR A 121 0.88 -8.69 18.68
C TYR A 121 1.41 -7.86 19.83
N ASN A 122 0.54 -7.48 20.73
CA ASN A 122 0.90 -6.79 21.95
C ASN A 122 0.42 -7.61 23.14
N SER A 123 1.31 -7.84 24.11
CA SER A 123 0.96 -8.46 25.38
C SER A 123 1.64 -7.69 26.48
N ASP A 124 0.91 -7.30 27.50
CA ASP A 124 1.45 -6.61 28.64
C ASP A 124 0.83 -7.08 29.94
N PHE A 125 1.61 -6.99 30.99
CA PHE A 125 1.15 -7.23 32.36
C PHE A 125 1.46 -6.00 33.22
N LEU A 126 0.60 -5.79 34.21
CA LEU A 126 0.74 -4.74 35.19
C LEU A 126 0.35 -5.28 36.57
N LEU A 127 1.28 -5.20 37.52
CA LEU A 127 1.03 -5.44 38.90
C LEU A 127 0.95 -4.08 39.61
N LYS A 128 -0.19 -3.78 40.24
CA LYS A 128 -0.43 -2.51 40.90
C LYS A 128 -0.74 -2.80 42.37
N TYR A 129 0.04 -2.17 43.27
CA TYR A 129 -0.18 -2.16 44.70
C TYR A 129 -0.62 -0.75 45.11
N ASN A 130 -1.71 -0.65 45.87
CA ASN A 130 -2.23 0.62 46.38
C ASN A 130 -2.71 0.42 47.83
N LYS A 131 -2.06 1.08 48.75
CA LYS A 131 -2.41 1.02 50.16
C LYS A 131 -2.37 2.38 50.81
N LEU A 132 -3.42 2.67 51.57
CA LEU A 132 -3.54 3.88 52.35
C LEU A 132 -3.37 3.49 53.82
N TRP A 133 -2.43 4.15 54.52
CA TRP A 133 -2.29 4.07 55.97
C TRP A 133 -2.57 5.49 56.50
N ASP A 134 -3.48 5.65 57.39
CA ASP A 134 -3.89 6.84 58.11
C ASP A 134 -3.41 8.20 57.54
N ARG A 135 -2.11 8.41 57.38
CA ARG A 135 -1.47 9.62 56.84
C ARG A 135 -0.62 9.42 55.59
N PHE A 136 -0.40 8.18 55.19
CA PHE A 136 0.47 7.88 54.06
C PHE A 136 -0.26 6.98 53.08
N GLY A 137 -0.23 7.36 51.79
CA GLY A 137 -0.68 6.52 50.70
C GLY A 137 0.50 6.07 49.86
N VAL A 138 0.64 4.76 49.68
CA VAL A 138 1.68 4.20 48.82
C VAL A 138 1.03 3.59 47.59
N THR A 139 1.42 4.04 46.44
CA THR A 139 1.08 3.40 45.16
C THR A 139 2.35 2.93 44.51
N ALA A 140 2.44 1.65 44.22
CA ALA A 140 3.54 1.08 43.45
C ALA A 140 2.98 0.29 42.27
N ALA A 141 3.62 0.39 41.14
CA ALA A 141 3.26 -0.36 39.95
C ALA A 141 4.51 -0.93 39.26
N PHE A 142 4.42 -2.17 38.85
CA PHE A 142 5.45 -2.84 38.08
C PHE A 142 4.80 -3.55 36.91
N GLY A 143 5.37 -3.37 35.73
CA GLY A 143 4.81 -3.95 34.52
C GLY A 143 5.85 -4.22 33.46
N GLY A 144 5.41 -4.93 32.45
CA GLY A 144 6.21 -5.21 31.27
C GLY A 144 5.33 -5.44 30.06
N SER A 145 5.89 -5.19 28.91
CA SER A 145 5.21 -5.40 27.62
C SER A 145 6.10 -6.08 26.59
N VAL A 146 5.48 -6.87 25.75
CA VAL A 146 6.10 -7.52 24.59
C VAL A 146 5.30 -7.11 23.38
N LEU A 147 5.93 -6.37 22.48
CA LEU A 147 5.37 -6.01 21.18
C LEU A 147 6.10 -6.80 20.09
N ARG A 148 5.36 -7.53 19.27
CA ARG A 148 5.91 -8.28 18.15
C ARG A 148 5.25 -7.84 16.85
N ASN A 149 6.04 -7.31 15.94
CA ASN A 149 5.62 -6.90 14.62
C ASN A 149 6.15 -7.88 13.59
N LYS A 150 5.28 -8.41 12.75
CA LYS A 150 5.65 -9.24 11.59
C LYS A 150 5.16 -8.57 10.33
N TYR A 151 6.05 -8.37 9.39
CA TYR A 151 5.75 -7.77 8.10
C TYR A 151 6.24 -8.66 6.98
N TYR A 152 5.35 -8.96 6.05
CA TYR A 152 5.63 -9.74 4.84
C TYR A 152 5.11 -8.96 3.66
N SER A 153 5.92 -8.79 2.63
CA SER A 153 5.44 -8.29 1.36
C SER A 153 6.04 -9.07 0.20
N THR A 154 5.24 -9.27 -0.82
CA THR A 154 5.69 -9.86 -2.07
C THR A 154 5.21 -8.97 -3.20
N THR A 155 6.13 -8.51 -4.02
CA THR A 155 5.84 -7.75 -5.24
C THR A 155 6.19 -8.61 -6.43
N ILE A 156 5.27 -8.74 -7.37
CA ILE A 156 5.47 -9.43 -8.65
C ILE A 156 5.21 -8.39 -9.73
N THR A 157 6.12 -8.28 -10.69
CA THR A 157 6.03 -7.30 -11.78
C THR A 157 6.25 -7.98 -13.11
N ALA A 158 5.28 -7.84 -14.02
CA ALA A 158 5.46 -8.03 -15.44
C ALA A 158 5.83 -6.68 -16.06
N SER A 159 7.11 -6.43 -16.26
CA SER A 159 7.64 -5.14 -16.72
C SER A 159 7.37 -4.87 -18.19
N GLN A 160 7.06 -5.90 -18.95
CA GLN A 160 6.67 -5.82 -20.36
C GLN A 160 5.55 -6.84 -20.64
N LEU A 161 4.53 -6.38 -21.33
CA LEU A 161 3.41 -7.21 -21.77
C LEU A 161 3.60 -7.62 -23.25
N SER A 162 3.15 -8.81 -23.60
CA SER A 162 3.33 -9.39 -24.95
C SER A 162 2.34 -8.82 -25.96
N SER A 163 1.10 -8.58 -25.52
CA SER A 163 0.01 -8.15 -26.40
C SER A 163 -0.92 -7.18 -25.71
N GLU A 164 -1.53 -6.32 -26.50
CA GLU A 164 -2.61 -5.42 -26.11
C GLU A 164 -3.97 -6.09 -26.34
N GLY A 165 -4.95 -5.79 -25.52
CA GLY A 165 -6.30 -6.29 -25.69
C GLY A 165 -6.98 -6.72 -24.38
N PRO A 166 -8.17 -7.33 -24.44
CA PRO A 166 -8.89 -7.79 -23.27
C PRO A 166 -8.06 -8.77 -22.43
N GLY A 167 -7.96 -8.50 -21.12
CA GLY A 167 -7.19 -9.35 -20.21
C GLY A 167 -5.68 -9.20 -20.29
N MET A 168 -5.17 -8.17 -20.96
CA MET A 168 -3.73 -7.93 -21.10
C MET A 168 -3.00 -7.76 -19.76
N TYR A 169 -3.67 -7.24 -18.76
CA TYR A 169 -3.10 -7.04 -17.42
C TYR A 169 -3.13 -8.34 -16.61
N SER A 170 -2.25 -9.23 -16.95
CA SER A 170 -2.05 -10.51 -16.27
C SER A 170 -0.59 -10.95 -16.36
N PHE A 171 -0.14 -11.75 -15.41
CA PHE A 171 1.22 -12.32 -15.45
C PHE A 171 1.40 -13.33 -16.60
N ALA A 172 0.31 -13.94 -17.06
CA ALA A 172 0.35 -14.84 -18.23
C ALA A 172 0.70 -14.11 -19.53
N ASN A 173 0.45 -12.79 -19.60
CA ASN A 173 0.77 -11.95 -20.75
C ASN A 173 2.16 -11.27 -20.63
N ALA A 174 3.03 -11.72 -19.74
CA ALA A 174 4.38 -11.18 -19.64
C ALA A 174 5.24 -11.56 -20.83
N ALA A 175 5.86 -10.55 -21.46
CA ALA A 175 6.81 -10.76 -22.59
C ALA A 175 8.20 -11.14 -22.10
N VAL A 176 8.52 -10.85 -20.85
CA VAL A 176 9.81 -11.12 -20.20
C VAL A 176 9.59 -11.83 -18.88
N ALA A 177 10.65 -12.39 -18.31
CA ALA A 177 10.59 -13.04 -17.00
C ALA A 177 10.01 -12.08 -15.94
N LEU A 178 9.17 -12.62 -15.06
CA LEU A 178 8.57 -11.86 -13.97
C LEU A 178 9.64 -11.47 -12.94
N ASP A 179 9.63 -10.19 -12.57
CA ASP A 179 10.43 -9.71 -11.45
C ASP A 179 9.67 -9.95 -10.15
N THR A 180 10.32 -10.65 -9.21
CA THR A 180 9.71 -11.01 -7.92
C THR A 180 10.58 -10.53 -6.79
N SER A 181 10.04 -9.65 -5.96
CA SER A 181 10.74 -9.06 -4.82
C SER A 181 10.02 -9.39 -3.51
N PRO A 182 10.42 -10.46 -2.80
CA PRO A 182 9.93 -10.77 -1.48
C PRO A 182 10.68 -9.97 -0.41
N TYR A 183 9.95 -9.48 0.59
CA TYR A 183 10.51 -8.80 1.75
C TYR A 183 9.88 -9.33 3.03
N ARG A 184 10.71 -9.58 4.06
CA ARG A 184 10.26 -10.04 5.36
C ARG A 184 10.96 -9.26 6.47
N SER A 185 10.21 -8.84 7.47
CA SER A 185 10.72 -8.23 8.67
C SER A 185 9.99 -8.79 9.89
N ASN A 186 10.75 -9.12 10.92
CA ASN A 186 10.21 -9.54 12.21
C ASN A 186 10.95 -8.77 13.30
N ARG A 187 10.20 -8.00 14.08
CA ARG A 187 10.73 -7.16 15.15
C ARG A 187 10.01 -7.49 16.44
N GLN A 188 10.77 -7.63 17.51
CA GLN A 188 10.26 -7.77 18.86
C GLN A 188 10.85 -6.69 19.75
N THR A 189 10.01 -6.07 20.55
CA THR A 189 10.39 -5.07 21.55
C THR A 189 9.87 -5.54 22.89
N ASN A 190 10.75 -5.67 23.87
CA ASN A 190 10.42 -5.99 25.23
C ASN A 190 10.67 -4.75 26.10
N SER A 191 9.75 -4.43 26.98
CA SER A 191 9.85 -3.28 27.88
C SER A 191 9.48 -3.69 29.28
N LEU A 192 10.22 -3.16 30.27
CA LEU A 192 9.90 -3.26 31.70
C LEU A 192 9.82 -1.85 32.26
N TYR A 193 8.88 -1.61 33.16
CA TYR A 193 8.68 -0.31 33.77
C TYR A 193 8.19 -0.45 35.21
N GLY A 194 8.56 0.52 36.03
CA GLY A 194 8.12 0.61 37.42
C GLY A 194 7.81 2.06 37.80
N LEU A 195 6.83 2.24 38.66
CA LEU A 195 6.41 3.52 39.23
C LEU A 195 6.19 3.35 40.71
N SER A 196 6.61 4.32 41.50
CA SER A 196 6.25 4.43 42.92
C SER A 196 5.87 5.88 43.26
N LEU A 197 4.80 6.05 44.03
CA LEU A 197 4.31 7.31 44.57
C LEU A 197 4.04 7.10 46.06
N ILE A 198 4.42 8.10 46.85
CA ILE A 198 4.25 8.12 48.28
C ILE A 198 3.50 9.36 48.67
#